data_b6ccca442c977827abf3724a2b9457ed
#
_entry.id   b6ccca442c977827abf3724a2b9457ed
#
_cell.length_a   1.000
_cell.length_b   1.000
_cell.length_c   1.000
_cell.angle_alpha   90.00
_cell.angle_beta   90.00
_cell.angle_gamma   90.00
#
_symmetry.space_group_name_H-M   'P 1'
#
loop_
_entity.id
_entity.type
_entity.pdbx_description
1 polymer ?
#
loop_
_entity_poly.entity_id
_entity_poly.type
_entity_poly.pdbx_seq_one_letter_code
_entity_poly.pdbx_strand_id
1 'polypeptide(L)'
;MRIYRILLISFLLLLLLATVPIVALSFYASRVALEAEIGRSLKNDAAMLMEQIDMLMFERLQSVHSWSHLDIIQEGRIGDVDKRLAQFLAELEHGYPGVYRSLFYLNRENRIVAAGDPALIRSSFLSQGDWLRVQVPHGEVFLETLLIQPPYESAELLIRAPVPDNYATGEIGQLYGAFDLRQIFRLFDQASHSDAGERFVILLDAEGRAIAASSAARTQELLLTSTFANWKLQEQNGIAVHTGKPLTDSSVLVGYAVSKGYQGYANMGWSLLVIQSTQQAFQPIWALWWLFCSAFVITGLIAGGVAQWVAGRIARPLLDLTSWVRCFQKTSDCISPRVSGAQEVRELSTAFGQLIEDLDRSRLQVIHAAKLAVVGEMAAIMAHEVRTPLGILQTTAQMLQWESALSPDGQEMTQMMVEESARLNRLISTLLDCARPRLPNMQSQDLHKIIQRVIELLSTQAQKKAIQIDWLKPENTVIIECDEELLVQVFLNLILNAIQIVLTGGHIRINTDCPDATAVKITIEDDGSGIPPENCARLFDPFFTTREGGIGLGLTVTQQIIAVHGGRLMADNSDLGGACFTLFLPFSQEQKLC
;
A
#
# COMPACT_ATOMS: atom_id res chain seq x y z
N MET A 1 -3.54 3.59 20.60
CA MET A 1 -3.32 2.15 20.28
C MET A 1 -4.51 1.44 19.60
N ARG A 2 -5.79 1.74 19.89
CA ARG A 2 -6.95 1.07 19.28
C ARG A 2 -7.07 1.32 17.76
N ILE A 3 -6.95 2.54 17.30
CA ILE A 3 -7.08 2.91 15.86
C ILE A 3 -6.03 2.21 14.99
N TYR A 4 -4.77 2.17 15.44
CA TYR A 4 -3.68 1.48 14.77
C TYR A 4 -3.99 -0.02 14.56
N ARG A 5 -4.46 -0.71 15.62
CA ARG A 5 -4.81 -2.14 15.53
C ARG A 5 -6.00 -2.38 14.61
N ILE A 6 -7.01 -1.52 14.66
CA ILE A 6 -8.20 -1.64 13.79
C ILE A 6 -7.81 -1.46 12.32
N LEU A 7 -7.02 -0.43 11.98
CA LEU A 7 -6.53 -0.21 10.62
C LEU A 7 -5.67 -1.36 10.10
N LEU A 8 -4.75 -1.88 10.92
CA LEU A 8 -3.91 -3.02 10.57
C LEU A 8 -4.74 -4.27 10.34
N ILE A 9 -5.68 -4.58 11.25
CA ILE A 9 -6.55 -5.76 11.14
C ILE A 9 -7.48 -5.64 9.93
N SER A 10 -8.11 -4.49 9.71
CA SER A 10 -9.00 -4.29 8.56
C SER A 10 -8.26 -4.38 7.23
N PHE A 11 -7.04 -3.85 7.14
CA PHE A 11 -6.20 -3.95 5.94
C PHE A 11 -5.76 -5.40 5.68
N LEU A 12 -5.29 -6.11 6.71
CA LEU A 12 -4.94 -7.53 6.61
C LEU A 12 -6.15 -8.40 6.24
N LEU A 13 -7.31 -8.12 6.81
CA LEU A 13 -8.54 -8.86 6.51
C LEU A 13 -9.01 -8.63 5.08
N LEU A 14 -8.95 -7.41 4.59
CA LEU A 14 -9.28 -7.06 3.21
C LEU A 14 -8.32 -7.71 2.21
N LEU A 15 -7.02 -7.73 2.52
CA LEU A 15 -6.00 -8.41 1.73
C LEU A 15 -6.24 -9.93 1.70
N LEU A 16 -6.54 -10.53 2.84
CA LEU A 16 -6.82 -11.97 2.97
C LEU A 16 -8.09 -12.34 2.19
N LEU A 17 -9.12 -11.53 2.28
CA LEU A 17 -10.40 -11.72 1.57
C LEU A 17 -10.23 -11.61 0.05
N ALA A 18 -9.30 -10.79 -0.43
CA ALA A 18 -8.99 -10.68 -1.86
C ALA A 18 -8.06 -11.79 -2.36
N THR A 19 -7.02 -12.15 -1.60
CA THR A 19 -5.97 -13.06 -2.07
C THR A 19 -6.34 -14.54 -1.96
N VAL A 20 -7.04 -14.95 -0.89
CA VAL A 20 -7.41 -16.36 -0.68
C VAL A 20 -8.27 -16.93 -1.81
N PRO A 21 -9.35 -16.25 -2.26
CA PRO A 21 -10.15 -16.75 -3.39
C PRO A 21 -9.36 -16.84 -4.69
N ILE A 22 -8.48 -15.87 -4.96
CA ILE A 22 -7.66 -15.86 -6.18
C ILE A 22 -6.69 -17.04 -6.18
N VAL A 23 -5.99 -17.27 -5.06
CA VAL A 23 -5.06 -18.40 -4.91
C VAL A 23 -5.81 -19.74 -5.01
N ALA A 24 -6.96 -19.88 -4.34
CA ALA A 24 -7.77 -21.08 -4.39
C ALA A 24 -8.30 -21.37 -5.81
N LEU A 25 -8.80 -20.36 -6.51
CA LEU A 25 -9.27 -20.48 -7.89
C LEU A 25 -8.13 -20.83 -8.84
N SER A 26 -6.97 -20.17 -8.71
CA SER A 26 -5.79 -20.43 -9.53
C SER A 26 -5.27 -21.86 -9.32
N PHE A 27 -5.20 -22.31 -8.06
CA PHE A 27 -4.81 -23.69 -7.75
C PHE A 27 -5.79 -24.70 -8.33
N TYR A 28 -7.10 -24.48 -8.17
CA TYR A 28 -8.12 -25.36 -8.73
C TYR A 28 -8.04 -25.42 -10.27
N ALA A 29 -7.92 -24.26 -10.91
CA ALA A 29 -7.78 -24.19 -12.38
C ALA A 29 -6.50 -24.89 -12.89
N SER A 30 -5.37 -24.70 -12.19
CA SER A 30 -4.11 -25.36 -12.52
C SER A 30 -4.19 -26.88 -12.37
N ARG A 31 -4.87 -27.36 -11.32
CA ARG A 31 -5.11 -28.79 -11.10
C ARG A 31 -5.94 -29.40 -12.21
N VAL A 32 -7.07 -28.80 -12.54
CA VAL A 32 -7.97 -29.29 -13.62
C VAL A 32 -7.25 -29.28 -14.98
N ALA A 33 -6.48 -28.23 -15.26
CA ALA A 33 -5.72 -28.13 -16.51
C ALA A 33 -4.64 -29.23 -16.61
N LEU A 34 -3.93 -29.50 -15.50
CA LEU A 34 -2.90 -30.53 -15.45
C LEU A 34 -3.50 -31.94 -15.57
N GLU A 35 -4.63 -32.22 -14.90
CA GLU A 35 -5.36 -33.49 -15.04
C GLU A 35 -5.77 -33.73 -16.49
N ALA A 36 -6.29 -32.70 -17.16
CA ALA A 36 -6.69 -32.78 -18.56
C ALA A 36 -5.49 -32.97 -19.50
N GLU A 37 -4.36 -32.35 -19.22
CA GLU A 37 -3.13 -32.47 -20.03
C GLU A 37 -2.51 -33.84 -19.89
N ILE A 38 -2.35 -34.34 -18.66
CA ILE A 38 -1.84 -35.69 -18.40
C ILE A 38 -2.74 -36.73 -19.07
N GLY A 39 -4.06 -36.60 -18.91
CA GLY A 39 -5.01 -37.50 -19.53
C GLY A 39 -4.88 -37.50 -21.07
N ARG A 40 -4.75 -36.34 -21.69
CA ARG A 40 -4.53 -36.24 -23.16
C ARG A 40 -3.21 -36.87 -23.57
N SER A 41 -2.14 -36.68 -22.83
CA SER A 41 -0.85 -37.32 -23.09
C SER A 41 -0.97 -38.83 -23.03
N LEU A 42 -1.55 -39.40 -21.95
CA LEU A 42 -1.72 -40.86 -21.82
C LEU A 42 -2.57 -41.46 -22.94
N LYS A 43 -3.66 -40.78 -23.34
CA LYS A 43 -4.49 -41.21 -24.49
C LYS A 43 -3.73 -41.21 -25.79
N ASN A 44 -2.96 -40.18 -26.07
CA ASN A 44 -2.17 -40.06 -27.30
C ASN A 44 -1.05 -41.10 -27.33
N ASP A 45 -0.37 -41.31 -26.20
CA ASP A 45 0.68 -42.32 -26.08
C ASP A 45 0.11 -43.74 -26.29
N ALA A 46 -1.06 -44.04 -25.69
CA ALA A 46 -1.75 -45.31 -25.92
C ALA A 46 -2.15 -45.49 -27.38
N ALA A 47 -2.67 -44.46 -28.04
CA ALA A 47 -3.07 -44.52 -29.44
C ALA A 47 -1.87 -44.73 -30.38
N MET A 48 -0.78 -44.00 -30.14
CA MET A 48 0.45 -44.10 -30.96
C MET A 48 1.10 -45.48 -30.80
N LEU A 49 1.20 -45.99 -29.58
CA LEU A 49 1.75 -47.32 -29.33
C LEU A 49 0.89 -48.42 -29.92
N MET A 50 -0.45 -48.31 -29.85
CA MET A 50 -1.37 -49.28 -30.46
C MET A 50 -1.23 -49.29 -31.98
N GLU A 51 -1.09 -48.13 -32.61
CA GLU A 51 -0.85 -48.04 -34.07
C GLU A 51 0.49 -48.69 -34.46
N GLN A 52 1.53 -48.50 -33.66
CA GLN A 52 2.83 -49.18 -33.89
C GLN A 52 2.69 -50.69 -33.74
N ILE A 53 1.91 -51.18 -32.80
CA ILE A 53 1.64 -52.63 -32.65
C ILE A 53 0.84 -53.17 -33.83
N ASP A 54 -0.21 -52.45 -34.22
CA ASP A 54 -1.02 -52.85 -35.38
C ASP A 54 -0.17 -52.94 -36.65
N MET A 55 0.71 -51.99 -36.91
CA MET A 55 1.65 -51.99 -38.03
C MET A 55 2.65 -53.14 -37.93
N LEU A 56 3.26 -53.35 -36.78
CA LEU A 56 4.21 -54.42 -36.55
C LEU A 56 3.56 -55.79 -36.74
N MET A 57 2.36 -56.00 -36.20
CA MET A 57 1.63 -57.25 -36.37
C MET A 57 1.19 -57.48 -37.81
N PHE A 58 0.73 -56.44 -38.51
CA PHE A 58 0.44 -56.52 -39.93
C PHE A 58 1.64 -57.02 -40.72
N GLU A 59 2.82 -56.45 -40.52
CA GLU A 59 4.06 -56.90 -41.22
C GLU A 59 4.38 -58.34 -40.89
N ARG A 60 4.22 -58.79 -39.63
CA ARG A 60 4.54 -60.20 -39.25
C ARG A 60 3.55 -61.17 -39.85
N LEU A 61 2.26 -60.91 -39.78
CA LEU A 61 1.22 -61.74 -40.33
C LEU A 61 1.34 -61.80 -41.86
N GLN A 62 1.55 -60.65 -42.50
CA GLN A 62 1.74 -60.57 -43.96
C GLN A 62 3.01 -61.32 -44.45
N SER A 63 4.11 -61.27 -43.69
CA SER A 63 5.35 -61.98 -43.99
C SER A 63 5.14 -63.50 -44.01
N VAL A 64 4.56 -64.05 -42.92
CA VAL A 64 4.32 -65.51 -42.83
C VAL A 64 3.32 -65.95 -43.92
N HIS A 65 2.26 -65.15 -44.18
CA HIS A 65 1.34 -65.44 -45.28
C HIS A 65 2.03 -65.41 -46.62
N SER A 66 2.82 -64.39 -46.92
CA SER A 66 3.54 -64.29 -48.22
C SER A 66 4.53 -65.44 -48.43
N TRP A 67 5.26 -65.79 -47.33
CA TRP A 67 6.19 -66.93 -47.39
C TRP A 67 5.45 -68.24 -47.64
N SER A 68 4.26 -68.49 -47.07
CA SER A 68 3.50 -69.70 -47.24
C SER A 68 3.10 -69.98 -48.71
N HIS A 69 3.14 -68.94 -49.55
CA HIS A 69 2.80 -69.03 -50.99
C HIS A 69 4.00 -69.14 -51.91
N LEU A 70 5.24 -69.16 -51.37
CA LEU A 70 6.46 -69.30 -52.21
C LEU A 70 6.61 -70.70 -52.70
N ASP A 71 7.11 -70.84 -53.96
CA ASP A 71 7.30 -72.14 -54.58
C ASP A 71 8.23 -73.07 -53.81
N ILE A 72 9.23 -72.52 -53.09
CA ILE A 72 10.14 -73.31 -52.26
C ILE A 72 9.41 -74.07 -51.13
N ILE A 73 8.30 -73.57 -50.67
CA ILE A 73 7.49 -74.22 -49.62
C ILE A 73 6.80 -75.48 -50.12
N GLN A 74 6.58 -75.60 -51.45
CA GLN A 74 6.02 -76.82 -52.09
C GLN A 74 6.90 -78.04 -51.89
N GLU A 75 8.19 -77.91 -51.61
CA GLU A 75 9.09 -79.02 -51.25
C GLU A 75 8.64 -79.77 -49.99
N GLY A 76 7.87 -79.10 -49.13
CA GLY A 76 7.23 -79.76 -47.98
C GLY A 76 6.28 -80.91 -48.37
N ARG A 77 5.74 -80.91 -49.59
CA ARG A 77 4.90 -81.98 -50.09
C ARG A 77 5.63 -83.34 -50.21
N ILE A 78 6.93 -83.30 -50.54
CA ILE A 78 7.77 -84.49 -50.66
C ILE A 78 8.61 -84.74 -49.45
N GLY A 79 8.44 -83.99 -48.38
CA GLY A 79 9.15 -84.21 -47.13
C GLY A 79 10.52 -83.53 -47.03
N ASP A 80 10.81 -82.49 -47.82
CA ASP A 80 12.07 -81.72 -47.88
C ASP A 80 13.31 -82.63 -47.98
N VAL A 81 13.29 -83.55 -48.96
CA VAL A 81 14.32 -84.56 -49.11
C VAL A 81 15.71 -83.94 -49.28
N ASP A 82 15.82 -82.89 -50.09
CA ASP A 82 17.07 -82.19 -50.34
C ASP A 82 17.43 -81.12 -49.33
N LYS A 83 16.63 -80.96 -48.28
CA LYS A 83 16.78 -79.95 -47.19
C LYS A 83 16.80 -78.49 -47.69
N ARG A 84 16.30 -78.20 -48.87
CA ARG A 84 16.26 -76.84 -49.47
C ARG A 84 15.28 -75.95 -48.72
N LEU A 85 14.13 -76.49 -48.26
CA LEU A 85 13.15 -75.76 -47.47
C LEU A 85 13.69 -75.43 -46.09
N ALA A 86 14.33 -76.40 -45.41
CA ALA A 86 14.96 -76.19 -44.16
C ALA A 86 16.06 -75.12 -44.21
N GLN A 87 16.91 -75.14 -45.26
CA GLN A 87 17.91 -74.11 -45.47
C GLN A 87 17.27 -72.73 -45.73
N PHE A 88 16.22 -72.66 -46.56
CA PHE A 88 15.50 -71.41 -46.76
C PHE A 88 14.90 -70.84 -45.50
N LEU A 89 14.28 -71.66 -44.62
CA LEU A 89 13.75 -71.22 -43.33
C LEU A 89 14.85 -70.70 -42.43
N ALA A 90 16.03 -71.34 -42.40
CA ALA A 90 17.20 -70.90 -41.65
C ALA A 90 17.74 -69.56 -42.21
N GLU A 91 17.78 -69.36 -43.48
CA GLU A 91 18.17 -68.07 -44.12
C GLU A 91 17.19 -66.98 -43.80
N LEU A 92 15.88 -67.25 -43.76
CA LEU A 92 14.86 -66.29 -43.29
C LEU A 92 15.06 -65.93 -41.83
N GLU A 93 15.30 -66.88 -40.93
CA GLU A 93 15.58 -66.60 -39.48
C GLU A 93 16.80 -65.70 -39.33
N HIS A 94 17.88 -65.98 -40.10
CA HIS A 94 19.08 -65.13 -40.07
C HIS A 94 18.85 -63.76 -40.70
N GLY A 95 17.95 -63.62 -41.65
CA GLY A 95 17.57 -62.38 -42.30
C GLY A 95 16.71 -61.47 -41.38
N TYR A 96 16.06 -62.04 -40.37
CA TYR A 96 15.21 -61.32 -39.40
C TYR A 96 15.68 -61.58 -37.94
N PRO A 97 16.90 -61.20 -37.59
CA PRO A 97 17.49 -61.53 -36.29
C PRO A 97 16.67 -60.95 -35.15
N GLY A 98 16.25 -61.81 -34.20
CA GLY A 98 15.47 -61.44 -33.03
C GLY A 98 14.02 -61.05 -33.31
N VAL A 99 13.52 -61.37 -34.51
CA VAL A 99 12.09 -61.18 -34.87
C VAL A 99 11.36 -62.50 -34.73
N TYR A 100 11.86 -63.51 -35.35
CA TYR A 100 11.36 -64.88 -35.22
C TYR A 100 12.36 -65.69 -34.43
N ARG A 101 11.83 -66.46 -33.48
CA ARG A 101 12.63 -67.39 -32.66
C ARG A 101 12.82 -68.70 -33.42
N SER A 102 11.78 -69.12 -34.16
CA SER A 102 11.84 -70.26 -35.06
C SER A 102 10.83 -70.17 -36.21
N LEU A 103 11.21 -70.65 -37.41
CA LEU A 103 10.33 -70.83 -38.50
C LEU A 103 10.33 -72.33 -38.87
N PHE A 104 9.12 -72.94 -38.98
CA PHE A 104 9.03 -74.38 -39.26
C PHE A 104 7.76 -74.65 -40.05
N TYR A 105 7.86 -75.74 -40.84
CA TYR A 105 6.76 -76.22 -41.69
C TYR A 105 6.25 -77.54 -41.14
N LEU A 106 4.92 -77.68 -40.97
CA LEU A 106 4.22 -78.89 -40.60
C LEU A 106 3.50 -79.50 -41.83
N ASN A 107 3.60 -80.84 -41.99
CA ASN A 107 2.80 -81.54 -42.95
C ASN A 107 1.36 -81.77 -42.44
N ARG A 108 0.53 -82.42 -43.30
CA ARG A 108 -0.86 -82.74 -42.95
C ARG A 108 -1.00 -83.64 -41.69
N GLU A 109 0.07 -84.31 -41.29
CA GLU A 109 0.13 -85.24 -40.15
C GLU A 109 0.63 -84.53 -38.86
N ASN A 110 0.73 -83.22 -38.87
CA ASN A 110 1.22 -82.35 -37.77
C ASN A 110 2.68 -82.69 -37.37
N ARG A 111 3.52 -83.20 -38.33
CA ARG A 111 4.95 -83.43 -38.09
C ARG A 111 5.77 -82.29 -38.70
N ILE A 112 6.78 -81.85 -37.98
CA ILE A 112 7.73 -80.86 -38.47
C ILE A 112 8.64 -81.55 -39.51
N VAL A 113 8.48 -81.12 -40.73
CA VAL A 113 9.24 -81.61 -41.86
C VAL A 113 10.50 -80.82 -42.16
N ALA A 114 10.36 -79.48 -42.02
CA ALA A 114 11.45 -78.52 -42.23
C ALA A 114 11.40 -77.48 -41.12
N ALA A 115 12.54 -77.05 -40.67
CA ALA A 115 12.68 -75.96 -39.70
C ALA A 115 14.03 -75.27 -39.86
N GLY A 116 14.08 -73.96 -39.50
CA GLY A 116 15.34 -73.24 -39.45
C GLY A 116 16.29 -73.81 -38.38
N ASP A 117 15.75 -74.23 -37.22
CA ASP A 117 16.49 -74.99 -36.21
C ASP A 117 16.35 -76.51 -36.52
N PRO A 118 17.44 -77.22 -36.91
CA PRO A 118 17.43 -78.65 -37.18
C PRO A 118 16.96 -79.53 -36.01
N ALA A 119 17.07 -79.06 -34.78
CA ALA A 119 16.65 -79.78 -33.54
C ALA A 119 15.13 -80.03 -33.50
N LEU A 120 14.34 -79.20 -34.18
CA LEU A 120 12.87 -79.27 -34.23
C LEU A 120 12.39 -80.34 -35.28
N ILE A 121 13.21 -80.73 -36.23
CA ILE A 121 12.80 -81.62 -37.32
C ILE A 121 12.46 -83.01 -36.75
N ARG A 122 11.34 -83.59 -37.25
CA ARG A 122 10.76 -84.90 -36.86
C ARG A 122 10.06 -84.89 -35.47
N SER A 123 10.02 -83.79 -34.77
CA SER A 123 9.17 -83.69 -33.55
C SER A 123 7.71 -83.54 -33.98
N SER A 124 6.79 -84.02 -33.14
CA SER A 124 5.38 -83.70 -33.28
C SER A 124 5.06 -82.39 -32.54
N PHE A 125 4.46 -81.48 -33.25
CA PHE A 125 4.06 -80.22 -32.64
C PHE A 125 2.55 -80.24 -32.35
N LEU A 126 2.18 -80.04 -31.12
CA LEU A 126 0.81 -79.92 -30.68
C LEU A 126 0.67 -78.53 -30.03
N SER A 127 0.00 -77.60 -30.69
CA SER A 127 -0.39 -76.32 -30.07
C SER A 127 -1.42 -76.60 -29.01
N GLN A 128 -1.26 -75.93 -27.84
CA GLN A 128 -2.18 -76.04 -26.68
C GLN A 128 -3.12 -74.81 -26.59
N GLY A 129 -2.95 -73.79 -27.43
CA GLY A 129 -3.72 -72.55 -27.40
C GLY A 129 -4.90 -72.53 -28.36
N ASP A 130 -5.83 -71.66 -28.12
CA ASP A 130 -6.91 -71.30 -29.06
C ASP A 130 -6.35 -70.48 -30.20
N TRP A 131 -6.90 -70.64 -31.40
CA TRP A 131 -6.41 -69.97 -32.60
C TRP A 131 -7.41 -68.88 -33.02
N LEU A 132 -6.95 -67.64 -33.01
CA LEU A 132 -7.69 -66.50 -33.54
C LEU A 132 -7.46 -66.43 -35.06
N ARG A 133 -8.54 -66.49 -35.86
CA ARG A 133 -8.50 -66.31 -37.33
C ARG A 133 -8.39 -64.81 -37.62
N VAL A 134 -7.35 -64.45 -38.36
CA VAL A 134 -7.07 -63.08 -38.76
C VAL A 134 -7.10 -62.96 -40.28
N GLN A 135 -7.95 -62.07 -40.78
CA GLN A 135 -8.00 -61.76 -42.21
C GLN A 135 -6.82 -60.87 -42.59
N VAL A 136 -6.03 -61.29 -43.61
CA VAL A 136 -4.97 -60.49 -44.19
C VAL A 136 -5.31 -60.19 -45.66
N PRO A 137 -4.70 -59.17 -46.30
CA PRO A 137 -4.88 -58.98 -47.74
C PRO A 137 -4.52 -60.24 -48.52
N HIS A 138 -5.49 -60.78 -49.24
CA HIS A 138 -5.38 -61.96 -50.03
C HIS A 138 -5.39 -63.33 -49.35
N GLY A 139 -5.77 -63.39 -48.01
CA GLY A 139 -5.88 -64.68 -47.33
C GLY A 139 -6.18 -64.64 -45.90
N GLU A 140 -5.87 -65.72 -45.21
CA GLU A 140 -6.13 -65.90 -43.78
C GLU A 140 -4.86 -66.40 -43.07
N VAL A 141 -4.67 -65.90 -41.85
CA VAL A 141 -3.59 -66.37 -40.98
C VAL A 141 -4.21 -66.64 -39.63
N PHE A 142 -3.65 -67.52 -38.86
CA PHE A 142 -4.12 -67.86 -37.51
C PHE A 142 -3.06 -67.49 -36.52
N LEU A 143 -3.51 -66.82 -35.45
CA LEU A 143 -2.67 -66.37 -34.35
C LEU A 143 -3.04 -67.18 -33.12
N GLU A 144 -2.06 -67.74 -32.44
CA GLU A 144 -2.29 -68.46 -31.17
C GLU A 144 -2.52 -67.46 -30.05
N THR A 145 -3.61 -67.64 -29.29
CA THR A 145 -3.88 -66.84 -28.08
C THR A 145 -3.08 -67.41 -26.93
N LEU A 146 -1.96 -66.74 -26.57
CA LEU A 146 -1.11 -67.12 -25.46
C LEU A 146 -1.44 -66.25 -24.24
N LEU A 147 -1.60 -66.89 -23.08
CA LEU A 147 -1.54 -66.25 -21.79
C LEU A 147 -0.08 -66.11 -21.37
N ILE A 148 0.34 -64.91 -21.06
CA ILE A 148 1.65 -64.67 -20.46
C ILE A 148 1.70 -65.40 -19.11
N GLN A 149 2.55 -66.41 -19.01
CA GLN A 149 2.85 -67.10 -17.75
C GLN A 149 4.31 -66.83 -17.33
N PRO A 150 4.60 -66.76 -16.04
CA PRO A 150 5.99 -66.69 -15.58
C PRO A 150 6.76 -68.03 -15.93
N PRO A 151 8.05 -67.98 -16.22
CA PRO A 151 8.88 -66.77 -16.36
C PRO A 151 8.68 -66.10 -17.74
N TYR A 152 8.43 -64.81 -17.73
CA TYR A 152 8.11 -63.97 -18.91
C TYR A 152 9.21 -63.90 -19.97
N GLU A 153 10.31 -64.58 -19.78
CA GLU A 153 11.51 -64.53 -20.63
C GLU A 153 11.36 -65.30 -21.96
N SER A 154 10.40 -66.21 -22.06
CA SER A 154 10.19 -67.10 -23.21
C SER A 154 8.84 -66.90 -23.96
N ALA A 155 8.28 -65.71 -23.89
CA ALA A 155 7.01 -65.41 -24.54
C ALA A 155 7.17 -65.37 -26.05
N GLU A 156 6.57 -66.31 -26.74
CA GLU A 156 6.49 -66.42 -28.20
C GLU A 156 5.03 -66.35 -28.61
N LEU A 157 4.77 -65.68 -29.74
CA LEU A 157 3.46 -65.61 -30.34
C LEU A 157 3.50 -66.41 -31.63
N LEU A 158 2.77 -67.53 -31.69
CA LEU A 158 2.75 -68.38 -32.88
C LEU A 158 1.80 -67.83 -33.94
N ILE A 159 2.33 -67.68 -35.15
CA ILE A 159 1.62 -67.26 -36.31
C ILE A 159 1.60 -68.49 -37.24
N ARG A 160 0.43 -68.89 -37.72
CA ARG A 160 0.22 -70.02 -38.59
C ARG A 160 -0.43 -69.58 -39.90
N ALA A 161 0.18 -69.95 -41.06
CA ALA A 161 -0.40 -69.73 -42.37
C ALA A 161 -0.59 -71.06 -43.12
N PRO A 162 -1.77 -71.32 -43.68
CA PRO A 162 -1.98 -72.49 -44.53
C PRO A 162 -1.14 -72.37 -45.75
N VAL A 163 -0.59 -73.50 -46.20
CA VAL A 163 0.21 -73.60 -47.43
C VAL A 163 -0.65 -74.23 -48.53
N PRO A 164 -1.06 -73.47 -49.55
CA PRO A 164 -1.90 -73.98 -50.64
C PRO A 164 -1.13 -75.00 -51.50
N ASP A 165 -1.82 -75.96 -52.06
CA ASP A 165 -1.25 -76.88 -53.01
C ASP A 165 -1.29 -76.23 -54.43
N ASN A 166 -0.13 -75.88 -54.99
CA ASN A 166 -0.04 -75.25 -56.30
C ASN A 166 -0.42 -76.22 -57.47
N TYR A 167 -0.53 -77.51 -57.15
CA TYR A 167 -0.79 -78.56 -58.18
C TYR A 167 -2.12 -79.31 -57.98
N ALA A 168 -2.80 -79.13 -56.86
CA ALA A 168 -4.07 -79.74 -56.53
C ALA A 168 -4.94 -78.79 -55.64
N THR A 169 -6.21 -79.13 -55.48
CA THR A 169 -7.08 -78.41 -54.59
C THR A 169 -6.80 -78.76 -53.10
N GLY A 170 -6.62 -77.76 -52.22
CA GLY A 170 -6.42 -77.93 -50.79
C GLY A 170 -5.08 -77.42 -50.29
N GLU A 171 -4.71 -77.80 -49.07
CA GLU A 171 -3.49 -77.37 -48.39
C GLU A 171 -2.53 -78.57 -48.33
N ILE A 172 -1.22 -78.34 -48.48
CA ILE A 172 -0.18 -79.37 -48.31
C ILE A 172 0.34 -79.44 -46.88
N GLY A 173 0.16 -78.39 -46.09
CA GLY A 173 0.63 -78.29 -44.72
C GLY A 173 0.44 -76.86 -44.18
N GLN A 174 1.21 -76.52 -43.21
CA GLN A 174 1.12 -75.20 -42.51
C GLN A 174 2.51 -74.69 -42.23
N LEU A 175 2.74 -73.37 -42.53
CA LEU A 175 3.92 -72.62 -42.14
C LEU A 175 3.71 -71.93 -40.82
N TYR A 176 4.63 -72.12 -39.84
CA TYR A 176 4.63 -71.52 -38.58
C TYR A 176 5.78 -70.55 -38.42
N GLY A 177 5.47 -69.38 -37.80
CA GLY A 177 6.46 -68.42 -37.35
C GLY A 177 6.27 -68.14 -35.85
N ALA A 178 7.26 -68.47 -35.06
CA ALA A 178 7.27 -68.12 -33.64
C ALA A 178 7.82 -66.69 -33.51
N PHE A 179 6.93 -65.72 -33.38
CA PHE A 179 7.28 -64.30 -33.20
C PHE A 179 7.75 -64.02 -31.76
N ASP A 180 8.91 -63.36 -31.61
CA ASP A 180 9.50 -63.03 -30.33
C ASP A 180 8.86 -61.76 -29.73
N LEU A 181 8.03 -61.91 -28.71
CA LEU A 181 7.36 -60.80 -28.00
C LEU A 181 8.32 -59.81 -27.31
N ARG A 182 9.62 -60.14 -27.18
CA ARG A 182 10.62 -59.24 -26.66
C ARG A 182 10.73 -57.93 -27.46
N GLN A 183 10.32 -57.90 -28.73
CA GLN A 183 10.22 -56.67 -29.48
C GLN A 183 9.12 -55.73 -28.92
N ILE A 184 7.96 -56.29 -28.62
CA ILE A 184 6.85 -55.53 -28.01
C ILE A 184 7.24 -55.08 -26.58
N PHE A 185 7.90 -55.95 -25.82
CA PHE A 185 8.38 -55.57 -24.48
C PHE A 185 9.36 -54.38 -24.52
N ARG A 186 10.30 -54.37 -25.47
CA ARG A 186 11.24 -53.25 -25.66
C ARG A 186 10.53 -51.93 -26.01
N LEU A 187 9.50 -51.96 -26.84
CA LEU A 187 8.67 -50.80 -27.15
C LEU A 187 7.98 -50.28 -25.92
N PHE A 188 7.44 -51.17 -25.08
CA PHE A 188 6.76 -50.79 -23.82
C PHE A 188 7.74 -50.25 -22.80
N ASP A 189 8.93 -50.85 -22.69
CA ASP A 189 9.97 -50.38 -21.75
C ASP A 189 10.48 -49.00 -22.17
N GLN A 190 10.61 -48.69 -23.45
CA GLN A 190 10.94 -47.36 -23.93
C GLN A 190 9.84 -46.34 -23.62
N ALA A 191 8.58 -46.72 -23.77
CA ALA A 191 7.44 -45.87 -23.51
C ALA A 191 7.13 -45.71 -22.00
N SER A 192 7.60 -46.64 -21.16
CA SER A 192 7.39 -46.58 -19.72
C SER A 192 8.24 -45.53 -19.02
N HIS A 193 9.37 -45.12 -19.63
CA HIS A 193 10.23 -44.07 -19.11
C HIS A 193 9.76 -42.69 -19.60
N SER A 194 9.18 -41.90 -18.76
CA SER A 194 8.75 -40.54 -19.04
C SER A 194 9.30 -39.59 -17.99
N ASP A 195 9.57 -38.35 -18.38
CA ASP A 195 9.97 -37.27 -17.44
C ASP A 195 8.94 -37.04 -16.33
N ALA A 196 7.69 -37.48 -16.52
CA ALA A 196 6.58 -37.33 -15.56
C ALA A 196 6.45 -38.52 -14.57
N GLY A 197 7.40 -39.47 -14.57
CA GLY A 197 7.39 -40.62 -13.66
C GLY A 197 7.21 -41.97 -14.39
N GLU A 198 7.22 -43.06 -13.64
CA GLU A 198 7.10 -44.39 -14.13
C GLU A 198 5.68 -44.68 -14.65
N ARG A 199 5.56 -45.18 -15.89
CA ARG A 199 4.31 -45.58 -16.52
C ARG A 199 4.27 -47.08 -16.71
N PHE A 200 3.10 -47.66 -16.53
CA PHE A 200 2.84 -49.07 -16.82
C PHE A 200 2.13 -49.18 -18.15
N VAL A 201 2.71 -49.95 -19.06
CA VAL A 201 2.11 -50.23 -20.38
C VAL A 201 1.71 -51.69 -20.43
N ILE A 202 0.45 -51.97 -20.77
CA ILE A 202 -0.12 -53.33 -20.77
C ILE A 202 -0.95 -53.50 -22.04
N LEU A 203 -0.69 -54.56 -22.77
CA LEU A 203 -1.48 -54.99 -23.92
C LEU A 203 -2.44 -56.11 -23.50
N LEU A 204 -3.70 -55.97 -23.81
CA LEU A 204 -4.78 -56.90 -23.46
C LEU A 204 -5.37 -57.53 -24.69
N ASP A 205 -5.83 -58.78 -24.55
CA ASP A 205 -6.69 -59.44 -25.55
C ASP A 205 -8.16 -58.95 -25.48
N ALA A 206 -9.01 -59.51 -26.31
CA ALA A 206 -10.44 -59.19 -26.40
C ALA A 206 -11.18 -59.53 -25.09
N GLU A 207 -10.69 -60.48 -24.31
CA GLU A 207 -11.21 -60.91 -23.01
C GLU A 207 -10.66 -60.14 -21.84
N GLY A 208 -9.76 -59.16 -22.07
CA GLY A 208 -9.15 -58.33 -21.03
C GLY A 208 -8.01 -59.04 -20.29
N ARG A 209 -7.41 -60.07 -20.87
CA ARG A 209 -6.23 -60.78 -20.34
C ARG A 209 -4.96 -60.14 -20.89
N ALA A 210 -3.91 -60.07 -20.11
CA ALA A 210 -2.66 -59.46 -20.53
C ALA A 210 -1.85 -60.35 -21.50
N ILE A 211 -1.51 -59.78 -22.65
CA ILE A 211 -0.66 -60.40 -23.68
C ILE A 211 0.80 -59.96 -23.53
N ALA A 212 1.03 -58.71 -23.26
CA ALA A 212 2.34 -58.12 -23.08
C ALA A 212 2.30 -56.97 -22.06
N ALA A 213 3.43 -56.75 -21.40
CA ALA A 213 3.54 -55.65 -20.46
C ALA A 213 4.97 -55.12 -20.33
N SER A 214 5.11 -53.84 -19.94
CA SER A 214 6.40 -53.24 -19.62
C SER A 214 7.09 -53.94 -18.44
N SER A 215 8.40 -53.84 -18.35
CA SER A 215 9.19 -54.40 -17.24
C SER A 215 8.70 -53.94 -15.89
N ALA A 216 8.37 -52.67 -15.76
CA ALA A 216 7.79 -52.09 -14.54
C ALA A 216 6.47 -52.75 -14.13
N ALA A 217 5.58 -53.04 -15.09
CA ALA A 217 4.31 -53.73 -14.82
C ALA A 217 4.50 -55.21 -14.49
N ARG A 218 5.48 -55.89 -15.12
CA ARG A 218 5.82 -57.29 -14.85
C ARG A 218 6.39 -57.50 -13.44
N THR A 219 7.21 -56.57 -12.97
CA THR A 219 7.87 -56.65 -11.67
C THR A 219 6.87 -56.52 -10.49
N GLN A 220 5.76 -55.85 -10.70
CA GLN A 220 4.76 -55.61 -9.64
C GLN A 220 3.73 -56.73 -9.46
N GLU A 221 3.93 -57.92 -10.07
CA GLU A 221 2.95 -59.03 -10.03
C GLU A 221 1.52 -58.65 -10.46
N LEU A 222 1.35 -57.50 -11.07
CA LEU A 222 0.08 -56.91 -11.45
C LEU A 222 -0.70 -57.74 -12.47
N LEU A 223 0.03 -58.55 -13.21
CA LEU A 223 -0.49 -59.35 -14.32
C LEU A 223 -1.07 -60.69 -13.92
N LEU A 224 -0.73 -61.20 -12.73
CA LEU A 224 -1.06 -62.56 -12.30
C LEU A 224 -2.44 -62.74 -11.71
N THR A 225 -3.08 -61.65 -11.28
CA THR A 225 -4.29 -61.77 -10.44
C THR A 225 -5.50 -61.00 -10.96
N SER A 226 -5.39 -60.26 -12.07
CA SER A 226 -6.43 -59.36 -12.47
C SER A 226 -6.83 -59.46 -13.91
N THR A 227 -8.08 -59.78 -14.10
CA THR A 227 -8.77 -59.62 -15.39
C THR A 227 -9.20 -58.15 -15.49
N PHE A 228 -8.64 -57.42 -16.45
CA PHE A 228 -9.08 -56.03 -16.75
C PHE A 228 -10.43 -56.01 -17.49
N ALA A 229 -11.06 -57.18 -17.63
CA ALA A 229 -12.39 -57.36 -18.26
C ALA A 229 -13.49 -56.46 -17.69
N ASN A 230 -13.39 -56.07 -16.42
CA ASN A 230 -14.35 -55.17 -15.77
C ASN A 230 -14.13 -53.69 -16.07
N TRP A 231 -13.04 -53.35 -16.74
CA TRP A 231 -12.79 -51.97 -17.16
C TRP A 231 -13.63 -51.69 -18.40
N LYS A 232 -14.72 -50.94 -18.21
CA LYS A 232 -15.61 -50.50 -19.30
C LYS A 232 -14.88 -49.49 -20.18
N LEU A 233 -14.20 -50.01 -21.19
CA LEU A 233 -13.60 -49.20 -22.27
C LEU A 233 -14.75 -48.81 -23.22
N GLN A 234 -15.32 -47.63 -23.03
CA GLN A 234 -16.55 -47.21 -23.72
C GLN A 234 -16.33 -46.63 -25.11
N GLU A 235 -15.10 -46.20 -25.41
CA GLU A 235 -14.74 -45.58 -26.71
C GLU A 235 -13.54 -46.26 -27.33
N GLN A 236 -13.30 -46.05 -28.64
CA GLN A 236 -12.13 -46.59 -29.32
C GLN A 236 -10.81 -46.14 -28.72
N ASN A 237 -10.74 -44.91 -28.24
CA ASN A 237 -9.60 -44.36 -27.49
C ASN A 237 -10.14 -43.44 -26.41
N GLY A 238 -9.71 -43.57 -25.16
CA GLY A 238 -10.26 -42.80 -24.06
C GLY A 238 -9.28 -42.58 -22.90
N ILE A 239 -9.80 -41.89 -21.93
CA ILE A 239 -9.15 -41.68 -20.64
C ILE A 239 -10.12 -42.18 -19.57
N ALA A 240 -9.62 -42.97 -18.66
CA ALA A 240 -10.40 -43.40 -17.48
C ALA A 240 -9.61 -43.14 -16.20
N VAL A 241 -10.31 -42.71 -15.15
CA VAL A 241 -9.76 -42.67 -13.81
C VAL A 241 -10.24 -43.90 -13.08
N HIS A 242 -9.35 -44.76 -12.66
CA HIS A 242 -9.69 -45.95 -11.93
C HIS A 242 -9.19 -45.89 -10.48
N THR A 243 -10.07 -46.22 -9.56
CA THR A 243 -9.75 -46.28 -8.12
C THR A 243 -9.92 -47.71 -7.62
N GLY A 244 -8.87 -48.31 -7.07
CA GLY A 244 -8.90 -49.65 -6.49
C GLY A 244 -8.04 -50.68 -7.21
N LYS A 245 -7.96 -51.87 -6.59
CA LYS A 245 -7.18 -53.01 -7.14
C LYS A 245 -7.57 -53.31 -8.59
N PRO A 246 -6.65 -53.67 -9.50
CA PRO A 246 -5.50 -54.51 -9.15
C PRO A 246 -4.17 -53.79 -8.99
N LEU A 247 -4.08 -52.49 -9.26
CA LEU A 247 -2.78 -51.86 -9.41
C LEU A 247 -2.17 -51.25 -8.15
N THR A 248 -2.95 -50.60 -7.32
CA THR A 248 -2.51 -50.02 -6.02
C THR A 248 -3.75 -49.65 -5.19
N ASP A 249 -3.61 -49.44 -3.90
CA ASP A 249 -4.66 -48.84 -3.04
C ASP A 249 -4.93 -47.35 -3.39
N SER A 250 -4.15 -46.77 -4.34
CA SER A 250 -4.24 -45.40 -4.83
C SER A 250 -4.99 -45.33 -6.18
N SER A 251 -5.59 -44.19 -6.46
CA SER A 251 -6.20 -43.91 -7.77
C SER A 251 -5.13 -43.85 -8.88
N VAL A 252 -5.47 -44.33 -10.05
CA VAL A 252 -4.62 -44.30 -11.23
C VAL A 252 -5.33 -43.63 -12.40
N LEU A 253 -4.54 -42.94 -13.22
CA LEU A 253 -4.97 -42.40 -14.51
C LEU A 253 -4.63 -43.41 -15.60
N VAL A 254 -5.58 -43.74 -16.47
CA VAL A 254 -5.43 -44.71 -17.53
C VAL A 254 -5.80 -44.06 -18.86
N GLY A 255 -4.81 -43.99 -19.75
CA GLY A 255 -5.06 -43.76 -21.16
C GLY A 255 -5.20 -45.11 -21.89
N TYR A 256 -6.18 -45.28 -22.73
CA TYR A 256 -6.35 -46.52 -23.46
C TYR A 256 -6.66 -46.31 -24.94
N ALA A 257 -6.26 -47.30 -25.74
CA ALA A 257 -6.54 -47.36 -27.18
C ALA A 257 -6.90 -48.78 -27.58
N VAL A 258 -7.86 -48.94 -28.44
CA VAL A 258 -8.27 -50.22 -29.03
C VAL A 258 -7.69 -50.33 -30.41
N SER A 259 -7.19 -51.52 -30.79
CA SER A 259 -6.69 -51.83 -32.12
C SER A 259 -7.76 -51.50 -33.16
N LYS A 260 -7.34 -50.81 -34.24
CA LYS A 260 -8.18 -50.48 -35.39
C LYS A 260 -7.86 -51.37 -36.60
N GLY A 261 -6.80 -52.17 -36.45
CA GLY A 261 -6.19 -52.83 -37.58
C GLY A 261 -5.36 -51.89 -38.47
N TYR A 262 -4.72 -52.44 -39.51
CA TYR A 262 -3.85 -51.69 -40.39
C TYR A 262 -3.95 -52.21 -41.84
N GLN A 263 -4.13 -51.35 -42.85
CA GLN A 263 -4.14 -51.65 -44.29
C GLN A 263 -4.97 -52.88 -44.67
N GLY A 264 -6.21 -53.00 -44.20
CA GLY A 264 -7.09 -54.14 -44.52
C GLY A 264 -6.92 -55.39 -43.66
N TYR A 265 -6.01 -55.33 -42.70
CA TYR A 265 -5.88 -56.27 -41.61
C TYR A 265 -6.96 -55.99 -40.58
N ALA A 266 -7.73 -57.00 -40.24
CA ALA A 266 -8.81 -56.88 -39.30
C ALA A 266 -8.27 -56.75 -37.85
N ASN A 267 -8.94 -55.89 -37.05
CA ASN A 267 -8.67 -55.71 -35.65
C ASN A 267 -8.72 -57.06 -34.89
N MET A 268 -7.70 -57.34 -34.07
CA MET A 268 -7.61 -58.54 -33.22
C MET A 268 -8.37 -58.41 -31.89
N GLY A 269 -9.09 -57.31 -31.68
CA GLY A 269 -9.76 -57.03 -30.39
C GLY A 269 -8.79 -56.62 -29.29
N TRP A 270 -7.54 -56.34 -29.59
CA TRP A 270 -6.54 -55.96 -28.62
C TRP A 270 -6.75 -54.54 -28.12
N SER A 271 -6.41 -54.32 -26.87
CA SER A 271 -6.48 -53.01 -26.24
C SER A 271 -5.18 -52.70 -25.49
N LEU A 272 -4.66 -51.50 -25.67
CA LEU A 272 -3.46 -51.03 -24.98
C LEU A 272 -3.83 -50.08 -23.86
N LEU A 273 -3.30 -50.30 -22.67
CA LEU A 273 -3.42 -49.44 -21.52
C LEU A 273 -2.09 -48.78 -21.19
N VAL A 274 -2.09 -47.47 -21.01
CA VAL A 274 -0.99 -46.70 -20.42
C VAL A 274 -1.47 -46.14 -19.09
N ILE A 275 -0.85 -46.61 -17.99
CA ILE A 275 -1.32 -46.37 -16.64
C ILE A 275 -0.27 -45.57 -15.89
N GLN A 276 -0.69 -44.54 -15.20
CA GLN A 276 0.17 -43.71 -14.35
C GLN A 276 -0.47 -43.49 -12.97
N SER A 277 0.32 -43.64 -11.92
CA SER A 277 -0.14 -43.33 -10.53
C SER A 277 -0.48 -41.85 -10.39
N THR A 278 -1.66 -41.55 -9.84
CA THR A 278 -2.07 -40.17 -9.55
C THR A 278 -1.10 -39.47 -8.59
N GLN A 279 -0.50 -40.23 -7.69
CA GLN A 279 0.47 -39.67 -6.73
C GLN A 279 1.72 -39.13 -7.43
N GLN A 280 2.23 -39.83 -8.43
CA GLN A 280 3.38 -39.41 -9.24
C GLN A 280 2.96 -38.34 -10.26
N ALA A 281 1.82 -38.54 -10.93
CA ALA A 281 1.29 -37.61 -11.93
C ALA A 281 1.05 -36.21 -11.35
N PHE A 282 0.65 -36.10 -10.08
CA PHE A 282 0.36 -34.82 -9.42
C PHE A 282 1.53 -34.26 -8.59
N GLN A 283 2.71 -34.88 -8.64
CA GLN A 283 3.89 -34.35 -7.95
C GLN A 283 4.18 -32.88 -8.30
N PRO A 284 4.07 -32.40 -9.57
CA PRO A 284 4.24 -31.00 -9.91
C PRO A 284 3.23 -30.05 -9.22
N ILE A 285 2.03 -30.55 -8.87
CA ILE A 285 1.01 -29.76 -8.16
C ILE A 285 1.49 -29.38 -6.74
N TRP A 286 2.23 -30.25 -6.08
CA TRP A 286 2.81 -29.97 -4.77
C TRP A 286 3.85 -28.85 -4.83
N ALA A 287 4.65 -28.79 -5.92
CA ALA A 287 5.58 -27.70 -6.17
C ALA A 287 4.83 -26.37 -6.39
N LEU A 288 3.75 -26.40 -7.17
CA LEU A 288 2.86 -25.24 -7.35
C LEU A 288 2.21 -24.82 -6.02
N TRP A 289 1.77 -25.77 -5.21
CA TRP A 289 1.22 -25.46 -3.87
C TRP A 289 2.21 -24.71 -2.99
N TRP A 290 3.46 -25.17 -2.92
CA TRP A 290 4.51 -24.48 -2.18
C TRP A 290 4.83 -23.10 -2.73
N LEU A 291 4.80 -22.95 -4.06
CA LEU A 291 4.98 -21.66 -4.73
C LEU A 291 3.85 -20.68 -4.38
N PHE A 292 2.60 -21.13 -4.41
CA PHE A 292 1.46 -20.29 -4.01
C PHE A 292 1.50 -19.95 -2.51
N CYS A 293 1.83 -20.90 -1.65
CA CYS A 293 1.98 -20.65 -0.21
C CYS A 293 3.10 -19.64 0.07
N SER A 294 4.26 -19.78 -0.58
CA SER A 294 5.37 -18.83 -0.42
C SER A 294 5.00 -17.43 -0.92
N ALA A 295 4.37 -17.33 -2.08
CA ALA A 295 3.88 -16.07 -2.62
C ALA A 295 2.84 -15.41 -1.69
N PHE A 296 1.94 -16.18 -1.10
CA PHE A 296 0.98 -15.70 -0.12
C PHE A 296 1.66 -15.16 1.14
N VAL A 297 2.64 -15.88 1.68
CA VAL A 297 3.41 -15.44 2.85
C VAL A 297 4.18 -14.16 2.54
N ILE A 298 4.87 -14.10 1.40
CA ILE A 298 5.63 -12.91 0.97
C ILE A 298 4.70 -11.70 0.81
N THR A 299 3.56 -11.89 0.15
CA THR A 299 2.56 -10.83 -0.03
C THR A 299 2.02 -10.36 1.34
N GLY A 300 1.76 -11.28 2.26
CA GLY A 300 1.35 -10.97 3.64
C GLY A 300 2.39 -10.17 4.41
N LEU A 301 3.67 -10.53 4.29
CA LEU A 301 4.77 -9.78 4.91
C LEU A 301 4.93 -8.38 4.34
N ILE A 302 4.88 -8.24 3.00
CA ILE A 302 4.93 -6.93 2.33
C ILE A 302 3.75 -6.07 2.77
N ALA A 303 2.54 -6.62 2.74
CA ALA A 303 1.33 -5.92 3.16
C ALA A 303 1.37 -5.50 4.63
N GLY A 304 1.86 -6.38 5.51
CA GLY A 304 2.10 -6.05 6.92
C GLY A 304 3.10 -4.91 7.10
N GLY A 305 4.20 -4.94 6.35
CA GLY A 305 5.21 -3.88 6.33
C GLY A 305 4.65 -2.54 5.84
N VAL A 306 3.91 -2.55 4.72
CA VAL A 306 3.24 -1.36 4.18
C VAL A 306 2.19 -0.81 5.17
N ALA A 307 1.36 -1.68 5.74
CA ALA A 307 0.37 -1.28 6.74
C ALA A 307 1.04 -0.65 7.97
N GLN A 308 2.15 -1.22 8.44
CA GLN A 308 2.91 -0.69 9.57
C GLN A 308 3.57 0.65 9.23
N TRP A 309 4.10 0.81 8.02
CA TRP A 309 4.67 2.06 7.53
C TRP A 309 3.61 3.16 7.40
N VAL A 310 2.46 2.88 6.77
CA VAL A 310 1.34 3.83 6.63
C VAL A 310 0.78 4.22 7.99
N ALA A 311 0.56 3.24 8.87
CA ALA A 311 0.05 3.49 10.21
C ALA A 311 1.04 4.34 11.06
N GLY A 312 2.35 4.13 10.90
CA GLY A 312 3.37 4.96 11.54
C GLY A 312 3.40 6.39 10.99
N ARG A 313 3.16 6.57 9.70
CA ARG A 313 3.25 7.87 9.03
C ARG A 313 1.99 8.73 9.17
N ILE A 314 0.82 8.11 9.39
CA ILE A 314 -0.46 8.80 9.51
C ILE A 314 -1.02 8.73 10.93
N ALA A 315 -1.10 7.53 11.52
CA ALA A 315 -1.79 7.35 12.79
C ALA A 315 -1.02 7.90 13.99
N ARG A 316 0.31 7.79 14.03
CA ARG A 316 1.11 8.32 15.15
C ARG A 316 1.03 9.84 15.25
N PRO A 317 1.29 10.62 14.19
CA PRO A 317 1.18 12.08 14.27
C PRO A 317 -0.21 12.57 14.65
N LEU A 318 -1.28 11.90 14.19
CA LEU A 318 -2.66 12.24 14.58
C LEU A 318 -2.94 11.96 16.06
N LEU A 319 -2.39 10.90 16.62
CA LEU A 319 -2.49 10.59 18.05
C LEU A 319 -1.72 11.60 18.90
N ASP A 320 -0.53 12.00 18.43
CA ASP A 320 0.29 13.01 19.09
C ASP A 320 -0.41 14.38 19.07
N LEU A 321 -1.02 14.77 17.94
CA LEU A 321 -1.84 15.97 17.83
C LEU A 321 -3.03 15.91 18.80
N THR A 322 -3.73 14.78 18.86
CA THR A 322 -4.87 14.60 19.76
C THR A 322 -4.45 14.68 21.23
N SER A 323 -3.30 14.14 21.59
CA SER A 323 -2.76 14.21 22.96
C SER A 323 -2.37 15.64 23.34
N TRP A 324 -1.77 16.38 22.39
CA TRP A 324 -1.41 17.77 22.58
C TRP A 324 -2.64 18.68 22.77
N VAL A 325 -3.67 18.52 21.96
CA VAL A 325 -4.94 19.26 22.12
C VAL A 325 -5.58 19.00 23.49
N ARG A 326 -5.55 17.74 23.96
CA ARG A 326 -6.06 17.40 25.31
C ARG A 326 -5.19 17.97 26.45
N CYS A 327 -3.88 18.04 26.25
CA CYS A 327 -2.96 18.64 27.18
C CYS A 327 -3.27 20.15 27.31
N PHE A 328 -3.42 20.85 26.18
CA PHE A 328 -3.72 22.26 26.14
C PHE A 328 -5.05 22.63 26.84
N GLN A 329 -6.05 21.74 26.76
CA GLN A 329 -7.31 21.93 27.52
C GLN A 329 -7.13 21.90 29.05
N LYS A 330 -6.05 21.25 29.54
CA LYS A 330 -5.82 21.11 31.01
C LYS A 330 -4.77 22.07 31.53
N THR A 331 -3.77 22.38 30.75
CA THR A 331 -2.60 23.17 31.18
C THR A 331 -2.11 23.99 30.01
N SER A 332 -2.03 25.32 30.16
CA SER A 332 -1.61 26.23 29.07
C SER A 332 -0.14 26.08 28.63
N ASP A 333 0.68 25.30 29.33
CA ASP A 333 2.13 25.18 29.13
C ASP A 333 2.54 23.90 28.33
N CYS A 334 1.77 23.50 27.34
CA CYS A 334 2.12 22.32 26.54
C CYS A 334 2.98 22.71 25.35
N ILE A 335 4.19 22.11 25.26
CA ILE A 335 5.11 22.26 24.11
C ILE A 335 4.44 21.71 22.84
N SER A 336 4.44 22.51 21.78
CA SER A 336 3.88 22.09 20.50
C SER A 336 4.61 20.84 19.95
N PRO A 337 3.90 19.81 19.46
CA PRO A 337 4.54 18.63 18.93
C PRO A 337 5.34 18.98 17.67
N ARG A 338 6.50 18.31 17.50
CA ARG A 338 7.26 18.42 16.25
C ARG A 338 6.39 17.96 15.10
N VAL A 339 6.20 18.82 14.12
CA VAL A 339 5.38 18.56 12.94
C VAL A 339 6.04 17.47 12.12
N SER A 340 5.54 16.23 12.19
CA SER A 340 6.03 15.07 11.42
C SER A 340 4.86 14.36 10.77
N GLY A 341 5.08 13.71 9.63
CA GLY A 341 4.03 12.95 8.94
C GLY A 341 3.81 13.34 7.49
N ALA A 342 2.68 12.92 6.92
CA ALA A 342 2.24 13.28 5.57
C ALA A 342 1.96 14.78 5.46
N GLN A 343 1.96 15.32 4.24
CA GLN A 343 1.79 16.76 4.01
C GLN A 343 0.49 17.29 4.62
N GLU A 344 -0.60 16.57 4.45
CA GLU A 344 -1.92 16.91 4.97
C GLU A 344 -1.95 16.96 6.51
N VAL A 345 -1.21 16.05 7.14
CA VAL A 345 -1.09 16.03 8.62
C VAL A 345 -0.26 17.19 9.10
N ARG A 346 0.76 17.60 8.36
CA ARG A 346 1.56 18.80 8.66
C ARG A 346 0.74 20.08 8.54
N GLU A 347 -0.01 20.22 7.44
CA GLU A 347 -0.91 21.36 7.21
C GLU A 347 -1.96 21.46 8.32
N LEU A 348 -2.58 20.34 8.67
CA LEU A 348 -3.54 20.28 9.78
C LEU A 348 -2.90 20.68 11.12
N SER A 349 -1.69 20.19 11.41
CA SER A 349 -0.97 20.50 12.64
C SER A 349 -0.60 21.98 12.71
N THR A 350 -0.18 22.58 11.58
CA THR A 350 0.15 24.01 11.49
C THR A 350 -1.10 24.88 11.69
N ALA A 351 -2.22 24.52 11.02
CA ALA A 351 -3.48 25.23 11.15
C ALA A 351 -4.04 25.19 12.59
N PHE A 352 -3.92 24.03 13.26
CA PHE A 352 -4.29 23.89 14.66
C PHE A 352 -3.39 24.73 15.58
N GLY A 353 -2.08 24.76 15.30
CA GLY A 353 -1.14 25.60 16.05
C GLY A 353 -1.51 27.07 15.98
N GLN A 354 -1.79 27.58 14.78
CA GLN A 354 -2.24 28.97 14.58
C GLN A 354 -3.55 29.28 15.31
N LEU A 355 -4.52 28.37 15.22
CA LEU A 355 -5.81 28.54 15.88
C LEU A 355 -5.67 28.64 17.40
N ILE A 356 -4.78 27.85 17.99
CA ILE A 356 -4.50 27.90 19.45
C ILE A 356 -3.82 29.22 19.83
N GLU A 357 -2.84 29.69 19.05
CA GLU A 357 -2.18 30.98 19.30
C GLU A 357 -3.17 32.16 19.21
N ASP A 358 -4.06 32.14 18.21
CA ASP A 358 -5.09 33.17 18.03
C ASP A 358 -6.11 33.16 19.18
N LEU A 359 -6.47 31.97 19.64
CA LEU A 359 -7.40 31.80 20.76
C LEU A 359 -6.80 32.31 22.07
N ASP A 360 -5.53 32.06 22.32
CA ASP A 360 -4.83 32.53 23.52
C ASP A 360 -4.67 34.05 23.50
N ARG A 361 -4.32 34.62 22.35
CA ARG A 361 -4.26 36.06 22.12
C ARG A 361 -5.63 36.72 22.35
N SER A 362 -6.70 36.16 21.83
CA SER A 362 -8.07 36.65 22.02
C SER A 362 -8.48 36.57 23.48
N ARG A 363 -8.13 35.49 24.18
CA ARG A 363 -8.42 35.33 25.60
C ARG A 363 -7.74 36.41 26.44
N LEU A 364 -6.47 36.70 26.20
CA LEU A 364 -5.74 37.76 26.88
C LEU A 364 -6.36 39.15 26.65
N GLN A 365 -6.80 39.43 25.41
CA GLN A 365 -7.50 40.67 25.07
C GLN A 365 -8.81 40.82 25.83
N VAL A 366 -9.61 39.75 25.92
CA VAL A 366 -10.88 39.76 26.67
C VAL A 366 -10.63 40.01 28.19
N ILE A 367 -9.62 39.35 28.75
CA ILE A 367 -9.28 39.58 30.17
C ILE A 367 -8.84 41.00 30.40
N HIS A 368 -8.05 41.60 29.51
CA HIS A 368 -7.61 42.98 29.61
C HIS A 368 -8.79 43.95 29.49
N ALA A 369 -9.66 43.77 28.51
CA ALA A 369 -10.86 44.57 28.34
C ALA A 369 -11.82 44.45 29.54
N ALA A 370 -12.00 43.26 30.11
CA ALA A 370 -12.82 43.06 31.31
C ALA A 370 -12.25 43.77 32.52
N LYS A 371 -10.93 43.75 32.74
CA LYS A 371 -10.27 44.51 33.82
C LYS A 371 -10.51 46.02 33.69
N LEU A 372 -10.36 46.57 32.48
CA LEU A 372 -10.59 47.98 32.19
C LEU A 372 -12.07 48.37 32.39
N ALA A 373 -13.01 47.51 31.97
CA ALA A 373 -14.44 47.77 32.16
C ALA A 373 -14.84 47.87 33.65
N VAL A 374 -14.32 46.96 34.50
CA VAL A 374 -14.58 47.00 35.94
C VAL A 374 -14.00 48.25 36.57
N VAL A 375 -12.77 48.64 36.22
CA VAL A 375 -12.15 49.88 36.68
C VAL A 375 -12.97 51.09 36.24
N GLY A 376 -13.50 51.06 34.99
CA GLY A 376 -14.33 52.13 34.45
C GLY A 376 -15.65 52.32 35.15
N GLU A 377 -16.32 51.24 35.47
CA GLU A 377 -17.59 51.30 36.21
C GLU A 377 -17.39 51.83 37.63
N MET A 378 -16.37 51.33 38.33
CA MET A 378 -16.03 51.81 39.65
C MET A 378 -15.60 53.28 39.67
N ALA A 379 -14.75 53.66 38.69
CA ALA A 379 -14.31 55.06 38.57
C ALA A 379 -15.48 56.05 38.32
N ALA A 380 -16.45 55.66 37.50
CA ALA A 380 -17.62 56.49 37.20
C ALA A 380 -18.48 56.75 38.46
N ILE A 381 -18.70 55.70 39.28
CA ILE A 381 -19.46 55.80 40.52
C ILE A 381 -18.71 56.67 41.50
N MET A 382 -17.42 56.36 41.71
CA MET A 382 -16.61 57.13 42.70
C MET A 382 -16.42 58.61 42.29
N ALA A 383 -16.27 58.88 41.00
CA ALA A 383 -16.11 60.25 40.51
C ALA A 383 -17.32 61.11 40.78
N HIS A 384 -18.52 60.55 40.65
CA HIS A 384 -19.73 61.28 40.93
C HIS A 384 -19.87 61.58 42.46
N GLU A 385 -19.60 60.54 43.26
CA GLU A 385 -19.69 60.62 44.70
C GLU A 385 -18.62 61.54 45.35
N VAL A 386 -17.44 61.66 44.71
CA VAL A 386 -16.35 62.52 45.24
C VAL A 386 -16.44 63.94 44.68
N ARG A 387 -16.95 64.16 43.45
CA ARG A 387 -17.06 65.49 42.85
C ARG A 387 -17.99 66.40 43.61
N THR A 388 -19.06 65.84 44.18
CA THR A 388 -20.04 66.62 44.99
C THR A 388 -19.43 67.23 46.23
N PRO A 389 -18.79 66.50 47.19
CA PRO A 389 -18.16 67.07 48.36
C PRO A 389 -16.98 68.01 48.02
N LEU A 390 -16.21 67.67 46.94
CA LEU A 390 -15.16 68.56 46.46
C LEU A 390 -15.69 69.89 45.94
N GLY A 391 -16.81 69.88 45.22
CA GLY A 391 -17.47 71.14 44.81
C GLY A 391 -17.92 72.00 45.98
N ILE A 392 -18.45 71.34 47.00
CA ILE A 392 -18.83 72.06 48.27
C ILE A 392 -17.61 72.67 48.92
N LEU A 393 -16.52 71.88 49.11
CA LEU A 393 -15.26 72.34 49.70
C LEU A 393 -14.68 73.54 48.93
N GLN A 394 -14.63 73.43 47.58
CA GLN A 394 -14.13 74.50 46.73
C GLN A 394 -14.95 75.79 46.87
N THR A 395 -16.28 75.64 46.81
CA THR A 395 -17.19 76.81 46.95
C THR A 395 -17.09 77.43 48.29
N THR A 396 -16.99 76.62 49.37
CA THR A 396 -16.85 77.11 50.73
C THR A 396 -15.49 77.83 50.95
N ALA A 397 -14.41 77.25 50.38
CA ALA A 397 -13.09 77.90 50.41
C ALA A 397 -13.07 79.22 49.62
N GLN A 398 -13.73 79.29 48.48
CA GLN A 398 -13.89 80.53 47.70
C GLN A 398 -14.74 81.57 48.38
N MET A 399 -15.82 81.16 49.07
CA MET A 399 -16.63 82.09 49.91
C MET A 399 -15.82 82.64 51.05
N LEU A 400 -15.03 81.82 51.73
CA LEU A 400 -14.14 82.27 52.80
C LEU A 400 -13.10 83.28 52.31
N GLN A 401 -12.58 83.14 51.05
CA GLN A 401 -11.68 84.15 50.47
C GLN A 401 -12.29 85.52 50.29
N TRP A 402 -13.60 85.66 50.20
CA TRP A 402 -14.30 86.93 50.07
C TRP A 402 -14.63 87.56 51.41
N GLU A 403 -14.40 86.86 52.52
CA GLU A 403 -14.56 87.35 53.84
C GLU A 403 -13.44 88.35 54.19
N SER A 404 -13.80 89.61 54.37
CA SER A 404 -12.83 90.72 54.63
C SER A 404 -12.08 90.65 55.94
N ALA A 405 -12.44 89.73 56.87
CA ALA A 405 -11.86 89.52 58.17
C ALA A 405 -10.81 88.43 58.31
N LEU A 406 -10.41 87.77 57.15
CA LEU A 406 -9.42 86.74 57.17
C LEU A 406 -8.01 87.31 57.42
N SER A 407 -7.25 86.63 58.30
CA SER A 407 -5.82 86.88 58.46
C SER A 407 -5.04 86.49 57.19
N PRO A 408 -3.83 87.00 56.98
CA PRO A 408 -2.99 86.57 55.82
C PRO A 408 -2.77 85.05 55.73
N ASP A 409 -2.57 84.40 56.87
CA ASP A 409 -2.45 82.94 56.95
C ASP A 409 -3.76 82.23 56.59
N GLY A 410 -4.93 82.80 56.91
CA GLY A 410 -6.25 82.32 56.55
C GLY A 410 -6.50 82.42 55.00
N GLN A 411 -6.02 83.48 54.39
CA GLN A 411 -6.09 83.64 52.91
C GLN A 411 -5.21 82.61 52.23
N GLU A 412 -4.00 82.39 52.73
CA GLU A 412 -3.10 81.34 52.14
C GLU A 412 -3.71 79.96 52.33
N MET A 413 -4.27 79.60 53.47
CA MET A 413 -4.96 78.30 53.67
C MET A 413 -6.15 78.11 52.76
N THR A 414 -7.00 79.12 52.55
CA THR A 414 -8.15 79.03 51.66
C THR A 414 -7.71 78.94 50.21
N GLN A 415 -6.65 79.60 49.80
CA GLN A 415 -6.06 79.46 48.48
C GLN A 415 -5.53 78.00 48.25
N MET A 416 -4.82 77.47 49.26
CA MET A 416 -4.38 76.07 49.19
C MET A 416 -5.54 75.11 49.10
N MET A 417 -6.67 75.34 49.81
CA MET A 417 -7.86 74.49 49.71
C MET A 417 -8.50 74.53 48.29
N VAL A 418 -8.59 75.73 47.71
CA VAL A 418 -9.10 75.87 46.32
C VAL A 418 -8.20 75.14 45.29
N GLU A 419 -6.89 75.30 45.41
CA GLU A 419 -5.93 74.68 44.54
C GLU A 419 -5.94 73.15 44.65
N GLU A 420 -6.02 72.61 45.89
CA GLU A 420 -6.06 71.16 46.09
C GLU A 420 -7.40 70.56 45.65
N SER A 421 -8.54 71.26 45.90
CA SER A 421 -9.83 70.84 45.35
C SER A 421 -9.84 70.81 43.78
N ALA A 422 -9.26 71.81 43.15
CA ALA A 422 -9.10 71.86 41.70
C ALA A 422 -8.17 70.72 41.17
N ARG A 423 -7.13 70.40 41.94
CA ARG A 423 -6.24 69.29 41.70
C ARG A 423 -6.96 67.96 41.76
N LEU A 424 -7.74 67.69 42.79
CA LEU A 424 -8.52 66.48 43.00
C LEU A 424 -9.59 66.32 41.87
N ASN A 425 -10.26 67.42 41.48
CA ASN A 425 -11.19 67.38 40.36
C ASN A 425 -10.53 66.97 39.01
N ARG A 426 -9.29 67.45 38.76
CA ARG A 426 -8.53 67.03 37.57
C ARG A 426 -8.15 65.54 37.63
N LEU A 427 -7.79 65.06 38.85
CA LEU A 427 -7.47 63.66 39.07
C LEU A 427 -8.66 62.73 38.72
N ILE A 428 -9.86 63.10 39.25
CA ILE A 428 -11.10 62.36 38.99
C ILE A 428 -11.45 62.37 37.50
N SER A 429 -11.31 63.52 36.83
CA SER A 429 -11.56 63.60 35.37
C SER A 429 -10.62 62.74 34.59
N THR A 430 -9.33 62.71 34.90
CA THR A 430 -8.33 61.84 34.22
C THR A 430 -8.63 60.37 34.46
N LEU A 431 -9.13 59.99 35.65
CA LEU A 431 -9.52 58.62 35.95
C LEU A 431 -10.75 58.19 35.11
N LEU A 432 -11.72 59.07 34.93
CA LEU A 432 -12.90 58.85 34.12
C LEU A 432 -12.54 58.71 32.61
N ASP A 433 -11.64 59.55 32.13
CA ASP A 433 -11.19 59.50 30.73
C ASP A 433 -10.43 58.20 30.43
N CYS A 434 -9.66 57.67 31.40
CA CYS A 434 -9.02 56.36 31.28
C CYS A 434 -10.03 55.20 31.23
N ALA A 435 -11.13 55.33 31.95
CA ALA A 435 -12.14 54.28 32.11
C ALA A 435 -13.23 54.27 31.04
N ARG A 436 -13.53 55.42 30.44
CA ARG A 436 -14.48 55.58 29.34
C ARG A 436 -13.87 56.46 28.26
N PRO A 437 -13.06 55.89 27.34
CA PRO A 437 -12.56 56.65 26.20
C PRO A 437 -13.75 57.19 25.38
N ARG A 438 -13.75 58.49 25.13
CA ARG A 438 -14.74 59.12 24.23
C ARG A 438 -14.52 58.55 22.83
N LEU A 439 -15.61 58.42 22.09
CA LEU A 439 -15.49 58.16 20.65
C LEU A 439 -14.82 59.37 20.01
N PRO A 440 -13.70 59.23 19.28
CA PRO A 440 -12.98 60.35 18.70
C PRO A 440 -13.80 60.98 17.57
N ASN A 441 -13.78 62.27 17.48
CA ASN A 441 -14.34 63.03 16.36
C ASN A 441 -13.23 63.23 15.28
N MET A 442 -13.07 62.23 14.42
CA MET A 442 -12.01 62.22 13.44
C MET A 442 -12.24 63.28 12.36
N GLN A 443 -11.32 64.20 12.17
CA GLN A 443 -11.32 65.26 11.17
C GLN A 443 -9.93 65.39 10.56
N SER A 444 -9.89 65.87 9.31
CA SER A 444 -8.63 66.15 8.62
C SER A 444 -7.97 67.39 9.24
N GLN A 445 -6.89 67.21 9.96
CA GLN A 445 -6.21 68.28 10.71
C GLN A 445 -4.71 68.36 10.35
N ASP A 446 -4.18 69.57 10.47
CA ASP A 446 -2.75 69.83 10.32
C ASP A 446 -2.04 69.55 11.64
N LEU A 447 -1.27 68.48 11.66
CA LEU A 447 -0.51 68.02 12.84
C LEU A 447 0.44 69.11 13.36
N HIS A 448 1.04 69.90 12.48
CA HIS A 448 1.97 70.95 12.86
C HIS A 448 1.27 72.02 13.70
N LYS A 449 0.01 72.38 13.35
CA LYS A 449 -0.76 73.33 14.14
C LYS A 449 -1.07 72.84 15.55
N ILE A 450 -1.35 71.52 15.65
CA ILE A 450 -1.63 70.88 16.97
C ILE A 450 -0.39 70.95 17.85
N ILE A 451 0.78 70.52 17.32
CA ILE A 451 2.04 70.55 18.09
C ILE A 451 2.43 71.99 18.45
N GLN A 452 2.33 72.93 17.52
CA GLN A 452 2.61 74.36 17.71
C GLN A 452 1.78 74.92 18.86
N ARG A 453 0.46 74.66 18.85
CA ARG A 453 -0.47 75.10 19.91
C ARG A 453 -0.07 74.59 21.26
N VAL A 454 0.38 73.34 21.36
CA VAL A 454 0.81 72.75 22.66
C VAL A 454 2.12 73.38 23.11
N ILE A 455 3.09 73.62 22.21
CA ILE A 455 4.33 74.30 22.55
C ILE A 455 4.04 75.70 23.09
N GLU A 456 3.15 76.44 22.45
CA GLU A 456 2.72 77.78 22.89
C GLU A 456 2.06 77.78 24.29
N LEU A 457 1.17 76.80 24.55
CA LEU A 457 0.53 76.63 25.84
C LEU A 457 1.53 76.34 26.97
N LEU A 458 2.60 75.62 26.68
CA LEU A 458 3.61 75.21 27.65
C LEU A 458 4.81 76.18 27.71
N SER A 459 4.88 77.17 26.84
CA SER A 459 6.01 78.11 26.72
C SER A 459 6.31 78.80 28.06
N THR A 460 5.28 79.28 28.78
CA THR A 460 5.45 79.97 30.09
C THR A 460 6.02 79.01 31.13
N GLN A 461 5.62 77.75 31.13
CA GLN A 461 6.15 76.76 32.10
C GLN A 461 7.61 76.38 31.77
N ALA A 462 7.96 76.21 30.51
CA ALA A 462 9.28 75.93 30.01
C ALA A 462 10.21 77.13 30.37
N GLN A 463 9.79 78.39 30.14
CA GLN A 463 10.53 79.59 30.46
C GLN A 463 10.82 79.71 31.94
N LYS A 464 9.89 79.39 32.83
CA LYS A 464 10.08 79.40 34.29
C LYS A 464 11.22 78.53 34.76
N LYS A 465 11.47 77.43 34.02
CA LYS A 465 12.56 76.46 34.24
C LYS A 465 13.77 76.68 33.31
N ALA A 466 13.77 77.74 32.47
CA ALA A 466 14.76 78.03 31.47
C ALA A 466 15.00 76.81 30.50
N ILE A 467 14.00 75.99 30.26
CA ILE A 467 14.06 74.82 29.38
C ILE A 467 13.88 75.27 27.92
N GLN A 468 14.77 74.82 27.04
CA GLN A 468 14.71 75.07 25.62
C GLN A 468 13.92 73.93 24.91
N ILE A 469 12.90 74.28 24.12
CA ILE A 469 12.13 73.31 23.34
C ILE A 469 12.49 73.53 21.86
N ASP A 470 13.22 72.58 21.29
CA ASP A 470 13.64 72.59 19.88
C ASP A 470 12.70 71.70 19.06
N TRP A 471 12.03 72.27 18.08
CA TRP A 471 11.17 71.52 17.21
C TRP A 471 11.69 71.47 15.78
N LEU A 472 12.05 70.25 15.36
CA LEU A 472 12.48 69.95 13.98
C LEU A 472 11.23 69.48 13.20
N LYS A 473 10.70 70.36 12.37
CA LYS A 473 9.52 70.08 11.56
C LYS A 473 9.92 69.90 10.08
N PRO A 474 9.30 69.01 9.32
CA PRO A 474 9.45 68.93 7.88
C PRO A 474 8.90 70.19 7.22
N GLU A 475 9.42 70.51 6.00
CA GLU A 475 8.93 71.67 5.23
C GLU A 475 7.49 71.51 4.77
N ASN A 476 7.05 70.30 4.52
CA ASN A 476 5.71 69.97 4.05
C ASN A 476 4.69 69.88 5.18
N THR A 477 3.49 70.36 4.96
CA THR A 477 2.36 70.24 5.89
C THR A 477 1.96 68.79 6.03
N VAL A 478 1.81 68.30 7.28
CA VAL A 478 1.41 66.93 7.58
C VAL A 478 -0.07 66.92 7.97
N ILE A 479 -0.94 66.42 7.10
CA ILE A 479 -2.38 66.29 7.34
C ILE A 479 -2.69 64.85 7.79
N ILE A 480 -3.36 64.73 8.93
CA ILE A 480 -3.81 63.42 9.45
C ILE A 480 -5.29 63.44 9.82
N GLU A 481 -5.97 62.32 9.80
CA GLU A 481 -7.33 62.20 10.32
C GLU A 481 -7.25 61.99 11.85
N CYS A 482 -7.67 62.93 12.62
CA CYS A 482 -7.56 62.85 14.06
C CYS A 482 -8.62 63.72 14.77
N ASP A 483 -8.80 63.45 16.06
CA ASP A 483 -9.48 64.32 16.99
C ASP A 483 -8.45 65.30 17.54
N GLU A 484 -8.56 66.58 17.21
CA GLU A 484 -7.62 67.63 17.62
C GLU A 484 -7.50 67.73 19.13
N GLU A 485 -8.61 67.68 19.88
CA GLU A 485 -8.60 67.81 21.34
C GLU A 485 -7.86 66.66 22.01
N LEU A 486 -8.10 65.43 21.53
CA LEU A 486 -7.44 64.24 22.04
C LEU A 486 -5.92 64.24 21.74
N LEU A 487 -5.52 64.66 20.55
CA LEU A 487 -4.08 64.78 20.23
C LEU A 487 -3.41 65.93 20.98
N VAL A 488 -4.08 67.05 21.19
CA VAL A 488 -3.57 68.11 22.10
C VAL A 488 -3.32 67.51 23.48
N GLN A 489 -4.22 66.69 24.01
CA GLN A 489 -4.05 66.02 25.32
C GLN A 489 -2.83 65.08 25.31
N VAL A 490 -2.60 64.31 24.24
CA VAL A 490 -1.42 63.46 24.06
C VAL A 490 -0.12 64.26 24.17
N PHE A 491 0.00 65.31 23.35
CA PHE A 491 1.22 66.13 23.32
C PHE A 491 1.40 66.92 24.61
N LEU A 492 0.32 67.45 25.20
CA LEU A 492 0.39 68.05 26.53
C LEU A 492 0.93 67.09 27.59
N ASN A 493 0.42 65.87 27.63
CA ASN A 493 0.89 64.88 28.58
C ASN A 493 2.38 64.55 28.42
N LEU A 494 2.82 64.33 27.17
CA LEU A 494 4.21 63.94 26.91
C LEU A 494 5.19 65.11 27.14
N ILE A 495 4.90 66.29 26.62
CA ILE A 495 5.77 67.46 26.74
C ILE A 495 5.80 67.94 28.21
N LEU A 496 4.65 67.93 28.93
CA LEU A 496 4.58 68.29 30.35
C LEU A 496 5.39 67.29 31.19
N ASN A 497 5.34 66.01 30.85
CA ASN A 497 6.18 64.97 31.45
C ASN A 497 7.67 65.27 31.28
N ALA A 498 8.09 65.66 30.07
CA ALA A 498 9.46 66.09 29.80
C ALA A 498 9.87 67.32 30.61
N ILE A 499 9.04 68.43 30.61
CA ILE A 499 9.30 69.65 31.36
C ILE A 499 9.45 69.39 32.89
N GLN A 500 8.71 68.41 33.41
CA GLN A 500 8.77 68.06 34.82
C GLN A 500 10.04 67.32 35.21
N ILE A 501 10.59 66.48 34.36
CA ILE A 501 11.76 65.63 34.59
C ILE A 501 13.06 66.39 34.32
N VAL A 502 13.07 67.22 33.31
CA VAL A 502 14.23 67.99 32.86
C VAL A 502 14.64 68.97 33.94
N LEU A 503 15.96 69.08 34.18
CA LEU A 503 16.54 70.03 35.08
C LEU A 503 16.46 71.44 34.52
N THR A 504 16.59 72.45 35.38
CA THR A 504 16.59 73.87 34.98
C THR A 504 17.73 74.16 34.00
N GLY A 505 17.38 74.65 32.79
CA GLY A 505 18.31 74.93 31.71
C GLY A 505 18.52 73.77 30.73
N GLY A 506 17.75 72.68 30.86
CA GLY A 506 17.84 71.50 29.96
C GLY A 506 17.06 71.65 28.66
N HIS A 507 17.04 70.61 27.87
CA HIS A 507 16.55 70.60 26.50
C HIS A 507 15.47 69.54 26.27
N ILE A 508 14.45 69.89 25.47
CA ILE A 508 13.45 68.99 24.95
C ILE A 508 13.46 69.13 23.43
N ARG A 509 13.63 68.01 22.72
CA ARG A 509 13.63 67.93 21.26
C ARG A 509 12.37 67.25 20.76
N ILE A 510 11.68 67.91 19.87
CA ILE A 510 10.52 67.32 19.15
C ILE A 510 10.97 67.19 17.69
N ASN A 511 10.87 65.99 17.13
CA ASN A 511 11.14 65.72 15.74
C ASN A 511 9.89 65.14 15.07
N THR A 512 9.54 65.66 13.91
CA THR A 512 8.46 65.12 13.10
C THR A 512 9.06 64.68 11.76
N ASP A 513 8.97 63.39 11.45
CA ASP A 513 9.55 62.73 10.28
C ASP A 513 8.48 61.87 9.57
N CYS A 514 8.61 61.73 8.28
CA CYS A 514 7.76 60.87 7.45
C CYS A 514 8.59 59.77 6.81
N PRO A 515 8.96 58.72 7.57
CA PRO A 515 9.84 57.64 7.07
C PRO A 515 9.20 56.85 5.93
N ASP A 516 7.86 56.75 5.92
CA ASP A 516 7.07 55.97 4.98
C ASP A 516 5.85 56.79 4.48
N ALA A 517 5.31 56.41 3.32
CA ALA A 517 4.05 56.98 2.80
C ALA A 517 2.80 56.57 3.61
N THR A 518 2.94 55.79 4.67
CA THR A 518 1.82 55.20 5.44
C THR A 518 1.59 55.85 6.82
N ALA A 519 2.61 56.43 7.45
CA ALA A 519 2.50 56.98 8.77
C ALA A 519 3.51 58.12 9.03
N VAL A 520 3.14 59.09 9.84
CA VAL A 520 4.04 60.08 10.40
C VAL A 520 4.63 59.56 11.71
N LYS A 521 5.93 59.76 11.88
CA LYS A 521 6.70 59.47 13.11
C LYS A 521 6.95 60.78 13.84
N ILE A 522 6.54 60.86 15.08
CA ILE A 522 6.82 61.98 15.98
C ILE A 522 7.67 61.44 17.16
N THR A 523 8.82 62.07 17.40
CA THR A 523 9.65 61.73 18.57
C THR A 523 9.71 62.94 19.52
N ILE A 524 9.53 62.70 20.78
CA ILE A 524 9.68 63.67 21.87
C ILE A 524 10.78 63.14 22.79
N GLU A 525 11.90 63.86 22.81
CA GLU A 525 13.09 63.47 23.54
C GLU A 525 13.41 64.53 24.59
N ASP A 526 13.83 64.08 25.76
CA ASP A 526 14.30 64.95 26.85
C ASP A 526 15.73 64.58 27.27
N ASP A 527 16.39 65.48 28.00
CA ASP A 527 17.71 65.31 28.61
C ASP A 527 17.63 65.03 30.13
N GLY A 528 16.47 64.49 30.59
CA GLY A 528 16.23 64.12 31.97
C GLY A 528 16.94 62.85 32.45
N SER A 529 16.43 62.21 33.49
CA SER A 529 17.01 61.00 34.09
C SER A 529 16.81 59.70 33.33
N GLY A 530 16.05 59.76 32.22
CA GLY A 530 15.72 58.56 31.39
C GLY A 530 14.76 57.58 32.06
N ILE A 531 14.55 56.44 31.42
CA ILE A 531 13.64 55.36 31.85
C ILE A 531 14.48 54.17 32.30
N PRO A 532 14.43 53.72 33.57
CA PRO A 532 15.07 52.50 34.03
C PRO A 532 14.57 51.28 33.23
N PRO A 533 15.45 50.34 32.79
CA PRO A 533 15.06 49.19 31.97
C PRO A 533 13.95 48.34 32.61
N GLU A 534 13.94 48.20 33.91
CA GLU A 534 12.92 47.49 34.70
C GLU A 534 11.51 48.10 34.62
N ASN A 535 11.41 49.38 34.29
CA ASN A 535 10.16 50.13 34.22
C ASN A 535 9.58 50.19 32.78
N CYS A 536 10.38 49.93 31.74
CA CYS A 536 9.94 50.05 30.34
C CYS A 536 8.70 49.20 30.04
N ALA A 537 8.60 47.97 30.57
CA ALA A 537 7.47 47.08 30.32
C ALA A 537 6.17 47.51 31.02
N ARG A 538 6.29 48.34 32.08
CA ARG A 538 5.17 48.73 32.94
C ARG A 538 4.79 50.19 32.79
N LEU A 539 5.50 50.95 32.00
CA LEU A 539 5.35 52.40 31.85
C LEU A 539 3.96 52.84 31.43
N PHE A 540 3.26 51.96 30.68
CA PHE A 540 1.89 52.21 30.21
C PHE A 540 0.83 51.51 31.05
N ASP A 541 1.23 50.79 32.12
CA ASP A 541 0.27 50.17 33.05
C ASP A 541 -0.48 51.27 33.82
N PRO A 542 -1.80 51.16 34.04
CA PRO A 542 -2.57 52.07 34.85
C PRO A 542 -2.00 52.18 36.28
N PHE A 543 -1.93 53.38 36.78
CA PHE A 543 -1.42 53.70 38.14
C PHE A 543 0.08 53.50 38.33
N PHE A 544 0.83 53.16 37.30
CA PHE A 544 2.27 53.08 37.41
C PHE A 544 2.92 54.47 37.36
N THR A 545 3.65 54.83 38.38
CA THR A 545 4.40 56.09 38.44
C THR A 545 5.61 55.96 39.34
N THR A 546 6.69 56.61 38.94
CA THR A 546 7.93 56.75 39.72
C THR A 546 8.05 58.13 40.41
N ARG A 547 7.02 58.97 40.29
CA ARG A 547 7.02 60.37 40.80
C ARG A 547 6.21 60.52 42.07
N GLU A 548 6.71 61.29 43.01
CA GLU A 548 5.93 61.71 44.19
C GLU A 548 4.77 62.59 43.71
N GLY A 549 3.55 62.19 44.06
CA GLY A 549 2.31 62.89 43.68
C GLY A 549 1.81 62.67 42.23
N GLY A 550 2.45 61.82 41.47
CA GLY A 550 1.95 61.38 40.16
C GLY A 550 0.88 60.31 40.30
N ILE A 551 -0.18 60.32 39.43
CA ILE A 551 -1.27 59.32 39.46
C ILE A 551 -0.93 58.09 38.62
N GLY A 552 0.00 58.18 37.66
CA GLY A 552 0.34 57.11 36.76
C GLY A 552 -0.71 56.77 35.70
N LEU A 553 -1.61 57.69 35.36
CA LEU A 553 -2.66 57.49 34.33
C LEU A 553 -2.35 58.20 33.00
N GLY A 554 -1.49 59.24 33.03
CA GLY A 554 -1.23 60.08 31.84
C GLY A 554 -0.74 59.28 30.64
N LEU A 555 0.24 58.40 30.82
CA LEU A 555 0.81 57.57 29.73
C LEU A 555 -0.16 56.47 29.27
N THR A 556 -0.97 55.93 30.16
CA THR A 556 -2.04 54.97 29.82
C THR A 556 -3.09 55.62 28.91
N VAL A 557 -3.55 56.83 29.27
CA VAL A 557 -4.50 57.61 28.44
C VAL A 557 -3.87 57.99 27.12
N THR A 558 -2.60 58.40 27.12
CA THR A 558 -1.87 58.70 25.88
C THR A 558 -1.84 57.49 24.94
N GLN A 559 -1.51 56.29 25.45
CA GLN A 559 -1.49 55.06 24.68
C GLN A 559 -2.88 54.70 24.10
N GLN A 560 -3.94 54.86 24.91
CA GLN A 560 -5.32 54.61 24.46
C GLN A 560 -5.74 55.60 23.36
N ILE A 561 -5.45 56.87 23.51
CA ILE A 561 -5.77 57.88 22.48
C ILE A 561 -5.05 57.58 21.19
N ILE A 562 -3.75 57.24 21.21
CA ILE A 562 -2.99 56.88 20.03
C ILE A 562 -3.52 55.60 19.38
N ALA A 563 -3.89 54.58 20.18
CA ALA A 563 -4.49 53.34 19.69
C ALA A 563 -5.84 53.57 18.96
N VAL A 564 -6.72 54.45 19.51
CA VAL A 564 -8.01 54.80 18.88
C VAL A 564 -7.81 55.55 17.55
N HIS A 565 -6.68 56.25 17.39
CA HIS A 565 -6.29 56.90 16.12
C HIS A 565 -5.57 55.93 15.18
N GLY A 566 -5.53 54.60 15.46
CA GLY A 566 -4.86 53.58 14.66
C GLY A 566 -3.33 53.69 14.71
N GLY A 567 -2.80 54.41 15.64
CA GLY A 567 -1.38 54.64 15.84
C GLY A 567 -0.71 53.71 16.84
N ARG A 568 0.57 53.93 17.07
CA ARG A 568 1.39 53.19 18.04
C ARG A 568 2.28 54.13 18.83
N LEU A 569 2.36 53.92 20.15
CA LEU A 569 3.25 54.64 21.08
C LEU A 569 4.33 53.70 21.62
N MET A 570 5.57 54.14 21.58
CA MET A 570 6.74 53.45 22.12
C MET A 570 7.52 54.39 23.05
N ALA A 571 8.22 53.84 24.01
CA ALA A 571 9.11 54.58 24.89
C ALA A 571 10.47 53.91 24.96
N ASP A 572 11.53 54.69 24.90
CA ASP A 572 12.90 54.24 24.97
C ASP A 572 13.76 55.34 25.66
N ASN A 573 15.04 55.13 25.79
CA ASN A 573 15.94 56.16 26.24
C ASN A 573 16.50 56.96 25.06
N SER A 574 16.63 58.29 25.25
CA SER A 574 17.14 59.23 24.23
C SER A 574 18.67 59.26 24.25
N ASP A 575 19.24 59.55 23.06
CA ASP A 575 20.65 59.86 22.92
C ASP A 575 21.09 61.14 23.70
N LEU A 576 20.10 61.94 24.09
CA LEU A 576 20.31 63.12 24.95
C LEU A 576 20.49 62.75 26.43
N GLY A 577 20.32 61.47 26.79
CA GLY A 577 20.46 60.94 28.14
C GLY A 577 19.17 60.80 28.92
N GLY A 578 18.03 61.34 28.44
CA GLY A 578 16.70 61.26 29.02
C GLY A 578 15.79 60.24 28.33
N ALA A 579 14.45 60.43 28.38
CA ALA A 579 13.46 59.58 27.75
C ALA A 579 13.18 60.00 26.29
N CYS A 580 12.83 59.03 25.48
CA CYS A 580 12.37 59.20 24.12
C CYS A 580 10.99 58.54 23.93
N PHE A 581 9.98 59.33 23.65
CA PHE A 581 8.65 58.81 23.27
C PHE A 581 8.46 58.92 21.77
N THR A 582 8.21 57.79 21.11
CA THR A 582 7.99 57.69 19.65
C THR A 582 6.54 57.34 19.37
N LEU A 583 5.87 58.20 18.61
CA LEU A 583 4.50 58.04 18.18
C LEU A 583 4.47 57.78 16.65
N PHE A 584 3.65 56.85 16.25
CA PHE A 584 3.33 56.60 14.85
C PHE A 584 1.84 56.83 14.65
N LEU A 585 1.47 57.74 13.74
CA LEU A 585 0.09 58.02 13.38
C LEU A 585 -0.10 57.80 11.86
N PRO A 586 -1.18 57.11 11.45
CA PRO A 586 -1.42 56.88 10.01
C PRO A 586 -1.80 58.19 9.31
N PHE A 587 -1.39 58.30 8.06
CA PHE A 587 -1.84 59.42 7.21
C PHE A 587 -3.32 59.28 6.85
N SER A 588 -3.98 60.37 6.50
CA SER A 588 -5.32 60.37 5.90
C SER A 588 -5.27 59.61 4.56
N GLN A 589 -6.36 58.86 4.25
CA GLN A 589 -6.44 58.10 3.00
C GLN A 589 -6.33 58.98 1.73
N GLU A 590 -6.58 60.28 1.84
CA GLU A 590 -6.46 61.23 0.72
C GLU A 590 -5.00 61.60 0.38
N GLN A 591 -4.03 61.39 1.25
CA GLN A 591 -2.60 61.68 1.00
C GLN A 591 -1.78 60.55 0.38
N LYS A 592 -2.39 59.45 0.02
CA LYS A 592 -1.72 58.34 -0.73
C LYS A 592 -1.30 58.66 -2.17
N LEU A 593 -1.41 59.90 -2.59
CA LEU A 593 -1.18 60.38 -3.96
C LEU A 593 -0.20 61.57 -4.00
N CYS A 594 0.98 61.43 -3.36
CA CYS A 594 2.13 62.29 -3.67
C CYS A 594 3.42 61.50 -3.57
#